data_3273bd40a0019594ec235b2ecc5f0189
#
_entry.id   3273bd40a0019594ec235b2ecc5f0189
#
_cell.length_a   1.000
_cell.length_b   1.000
_cell.length_c   1.000
_cell.angle_alpha   90.00
_cell.angle_beta   90.00
_cell.angle_gamma   90.00
#
_symmetry.space_group_name_H-M   'P 1'
#
loop_
_entity.id
_entity.type
_entity.pdbx_description
1 polymer ?
#
loop_
_entity_poly.entity_id
_entity_poly.type
_entity_poly.pdbx_seq_one_letter_code
_entity_poly.pdbx_strand_id
1 'polypeptide(L)'
;MLFTPDDLNLEVINKAVCTIPEIKNMHHIHIWQLNEQETHLEAHIDFYEDVTLSEFDGVLIKVEELLYHDFGINHVTIQPEHQKDDPKDIIVQD
;
A
#
# COMPACT_ATOMS: atom_id res chain seq x y z
N MET A 1 -8.95 20.18 1.76
CA MET A 1 -9.86 19.23 1.12
C MET A 1 -9.08 18.03 0.59
N LEU A 2 -9.59 16.85 0.86
CA LEU A 2 -8.94 15.62 0.42
C LEU A 2 -9.61 15.11 -0.84
N PHE A 3 -8.81 14.65 -1.79
CA PHE A 3 -9.35 14.06 -3.01
C PHE A 3 -8.33 13.05 -3.57
N THR A 4 -8.86 12.11 -4.35
CA THR A 4 -8.05 11.09 -4.99
C THR A 4 -7.52 11.61 -6.31
N PRO A 5 -6.21 11.49 -6.58
CA PRO A 5 -5.68 11.91 -7.87
C PRO A 5 -6.33 11.12 -9.02
N ASP A 6 -6.73 11.83 -10.06
CA ASP A 6 -7.47 11.23 -11.17
C ASP A 6 -6.62 10.27 -12.01
N ASP A 7 -5.32 10.46 -12.01
CA ASP A 7 -4.43 9.66 -12.85
C ASP A 7 -3.89 8.43 -12.15
N LEU A 8 -4.32 8.15 -10.93
CA LEU A 8 -3.88 6.96 -10.21
C LEU A 8 -4.93 5.85 -10.29
N ASN A 9 -4.47 4.65 -10.62
CA ASN A 9 -5.32 3.48 -10.76
C ASN A 9 -4.93 2.47 -9.68
N LEU A 10 -5.90 2.14 -8.81
CA LEU A 10 -5.64 1.25 -7.68
C LEU A 10 -5.19 -0.14 -8.11
N GLU A 11 -5.73 -0.64 -9.21
CA GLU A 11 -5.35 -1.97 -9.71
C GLU A 11 -3.90 -2.00 -10.17
N VAL A 12 -3.45 -0.95 -10.85
CA VAL A 12 -2.08 -0.86 -11.32
C VAL A 12 -1.13 -0.75 -10.14
N ILE A 13 -1.50 0.07 -9.15
CA ILE A 13 -0.70 0.22 -7.94
C ILE A 13 -0.58 -1.10 -7.19
N ASN A 14 -1.70 -1.80 -7.04
CA ASN A 14 -1.72 -3.09 -6.35
C ASN A 14 -0.82 -4.10 -7.07
N LYS A 15 -0.91 -4.18 -8.38
CA LYS A 15 -0.07 -5.09 -9.16
C LYS A 15 1.41 -4.76 -8.99
N ALA A 16 1.74 -3.46 -9.02
CA ALA A 16 3.13 -3.03 -8.87
C ALA A 16 3.68 -3.42 -7.50
N VAL A 17 2.92 -3.17 -6.45
CA VAL A 17 3.35 -3.51 -5.10
C VAL A 17 3.49 -5.02 -4.93
N CYS A 18 2.61 -5.79 -5.54
CA CYS A 18 2.65 -7.25 -5.43
C CYS A 18 3.78 -7.90 -6.22
N THR A 19 4.56 -7.12 -6.97
CA THR A 19 5.79 -7.66 -7.57
C THR A 19 6.87 -7.91 -6.51
N ILE A 20 6.71 -7.33 -5.32
CA ILE A 20 7.62 -7.58 -4.21
C ILE A 20 7.33 -8.99 -3.69
N PRO A 21 8.31 -9.91 -3.68
CA PRO A 21 8.02 -11.33 -3.43
C PRO A 21 7.39 -11.66 -2.08
N GLU A 22 7.68 -10.88 -1.06
CA GLU A 22 7.16 -11.11 0.28
C GLU A 22 5.69 -10.79 0.42
N ILE A 23 5.16 -10.00 -0.51
CA ILE A 23 3.80 -9.47 -0.41
C ILE A 23 2.82 -10.37 -1.14
N LYS A 24 1.77 -10.80 -0.41
CA LYS A 24 0.73 -11.63 -0.97
C LYS A 24 -0.35 -10.78 -1.67
N ASN A 25 -0.85 -9.77 -0.97
CA ASN A 25 -1.78 -8.83 -1.58
C ASN A 25 -1.82 -7.55 -0.76
N MET A 26 -2.41 -6.52 -1.34
CA MET A 26 -2.65 -5.24 -0.68
C MET A 26 -4.14 -4.94 -0.76
N HIS A 27 -4.73 -4.53 0.36
CA HIS A 27 -6.16 -4.27 0.42
C HIS A 27 -6.44 -3.11 1.37
N HIS A 28 -7.71 -2.67 1.45
CA HIS A 28 -8.10 -1.50 2.23
C HIS A 28 -7.31 -0.27 1.78
N ILE A 29 -7.21 -0.07 0.48
CA ILE A 29 -6.36 0.98 -0.08
C ILE A 29 -7.09 2.31 -0.09
N HIS A 30 -6.47 3.31 0.52
CA HIS A 30 -6.97 4.69 0.51
C HIS A 30 -5.87 5.60 -0.01
N ILE A 31 -6.17 6.41 -0.99
CA ILE A 31 -5.23 7.37 -1.56
C ILE A 31 -5.89 8.73 -1.55
N TRP A 32 -5.16 9.74 -1.09
CA TRP A 32 -5.68 11.09 -1.11
C TRP A 32 -4.54 12.08 -1.29
N GLN A 33 -4.87 13.26 -1.77
CA GLN A 33 -3.91 14.30 -2.03
C GLN A 33 -4.26 15.52 -1.17
N LEU A 34 -3.31 15.97 -0.36
CA LEU A 34 -3.50 17.15 0.48
C LEU A 34 -3.24 18.43 -0.30
N ASN A 35 -2.25 18.38 -1.19
CA ASN A 35 -1.89 19.50 -2.05
C ASN A 35 -1.09 18.92 -3.22
N GLU A 36 -0.57 19.80 -4.07
CA GLU A 36 0.14 19.35 -5.27
C GLU A 36 1.39 18.53 -4.98
N GLN A 37 1.92 18.64 -3.77
CA GLN A 37 3.18 18.01 -3.41
C GLN A 37 3.04 16.83 -2.45
N GLU A 38 1.84 16.61 -1.90
CA GLU A 38 1.65 15.59 -0.87
C GLU A 38 0.54 14.63 -1.24
N THR A 39 0.93 13.46 -1.68
CA THR A 39 0.00 12.36 -1.97
C THR A 39 0.24 11.26 -0.96
N HIS A 40 -0.83 10.83 -0.31
CA HIS A 40 -0.80 9.83 0.76
C HIS A 40 -1.45 8.55 0.31
N LEU A 41 -0.89 7.43 0.77
CA LEU A 41 -1.50 6.11 0.59
C LEU A 41 -1.52 5.42 1.94
N GLU A 42 -2.65 4.81 2.26
CA GLU A 42 -2.83 4.00 3.45
C GLU A 42 -3.41 2.67 3.01
N ALA A 43 -2.84 1.57 3.48
CA ALA A 43 -3.28 0.26 3.05
C ALA A 43 -2.88 -0.83 4.03
N HIS A 44 -3.50 -2.01 3.88
CA HIS A 44 -3.12 -3.21 4.59
C HIS A 44 -2.40 -4.13 3.61
N ILE A 45 -1.34 -4.76 4.05
CA ILE A 45 -0.59 -5.70 3.23
C ILE A 45 -0.54 -7.06 3.91
N ASP A 46 -1.00 -8.09 3.20
CA ASP A 46 -0.85 -9.48 3.63
C ASP A 46 0.49 -10.00 3.18
N PHE A 47 1.17 -10.70 4.07
CA PHE A 47 2.43 -11.37 3.76
C PHE A 47 2.21 -12.86 3.64
N TYR A 48 3.01 -13.52 2.81
CA TYR A 48 2.94 -14.97 2.69
C TYR A 48 3.40 -15.66 3.96
N GLU A 49 4.37 -15.08 4.66
CA GLU A 49 4.92 -15.64 5.87
C GLU A 49 4.95 -14.62 6.97
N ASP A 50 5.06 -15.09 8.21
CA ASP A 50 5.19 -14.22 9.36
C ASP A 50 6.54 -13.49 9.29
N VAL A 51 6.51 -12.18 9.30
CA VAL A 51 7.72 -11.37 9.20
C VAL A 51 7.99 -10.66 10.52
N THR A 52 9.27 -10.52 10.84
CA THR A 52 9.67 -9.71 11.99
C THR A 52 9.53 -8.23 11.64
N LEU A 53 9.59 -7.37 12.66
CA LEU A 53 9.55 -5.93 12.42
C LEU A 53 10.70 -5.47 11.54
N SER A 54 11.89 -6.06 11.73
CA SER A 54 13.04 -5.70 10.90
C SER A 54 12.82 -6.08 9.44
N GLU A 55 12.24 -7.26 9.21
CA GLU A 55 11.93 -7.70 7.85
C GLU A 55 10.86 -6.81 7.24
N PHE A 56 9.85 -6.46 8.02
CA PHE A 56 8.79 -5.57 7.55
C PHE A 56 9.37 -4.21 7.15
N ASP A 57 10.27 -3.66 7.97
CA ASP A 57 10.89 -2.38 7.65
C ASP A 57 11.60 -2.41 6.30
N GLY A 58 12.29 -3.51 6.02
CA GLY A 58 12.96 -3.67 4.72
C GLY A 58 11.98 -3.69 3.56
N VAL A 59 10.87 -4.41 3.73
CA VAL A 59 9.82 -4.45 2.70
C VAL A 59 9.17 -3.09 2.55
N LEU A 60 8.91 -2.41 3.67
CA LEU A 60 8.30 -1.09 3.63
C LEU A 60 9.13 -0.10 2.84
N ILE A 61 10.45 -0.14 2.98
CA ILE A 61 11.33 0.73 2.20
C ILE A 61 11.15 0.47 0.71
N LYS A 62 11.06 -0.80 0.31
CA LYS A 62 10.83 -1.15 -1.09
C LYS A 62 9.50 -0.61 -1.60
N VAL A 63 8.45 -0.75 -0.78
CA VAL A 63 7.13 -0.24 -1.13
C VAL A 63 7.16 1.28 -1.29
N GLU A 64 7.78 1.96 -0.33
CA GLU A 64 7.88 3.41 -0.37
C GLU A 64 8.60 3.91 -1.61
N GLU A 65 9.73 3.28 -1.94
CA GLU A 65 10.50 3.66 -3.13
C GLU A 65 9.72 3.43 -4.40
N LEU A 66 9.06 2.28 -4.51
CA LEU A 66 8.26 1.95 -5.68
C LEU A 66 7.13 2.95 -5.88
N LEU A 67 6.39 3.23 -4.79
CA LEU A 67 5.25 4.15 -4.87
C LEU A 67 5.69 5.57 -5.18
N TYR A 68 6.83 5.99 -4.66
CA TYR A 68 7.33 7.32 -4.96
C TYR A 68 7.80 7.43 -6.41
N HIS A 69 8.61 6.49 -6.87
CA HIS A 69 9.19 6.57 -8.21
C HIS A 69 8.17 6.35 -9.31
N ASP A 70 7.25 5.40 -9.12
CA ASP A 70 6.33 5.03 -10.18
C ASP A 70 5.04 5.81 -10.16
N PHE A 71 4.62 6.31 -9.00
CA PHE A 71 3.30 6.94 -8.85
C PHE A 71 3.33 8.30 -8.17
N GLY A 72 4.48 8.75 -7.72
CA GLY A 72 4.58 10.04 -7.06
C GLY A 72 3.94 10.10 -5.67
N ILE A 73 3.71 8.94 -5.06
CA ILE A 73 3.13 8.87 -3.72
C ILE A 73 4.26 8.99 -2.71
N ASN A 74 4.23 10.03 -1.88
CA ASN A 74 5.34 10.32 -1.00
C ASN A 74 5.06 10.16 0.50
N HIS A 75 3.84 9.76 0.87
CA HIS A 75 3.51 9.41 2.25
C HIS A 75 2.79 8.08 2.24
N VAL A 76 3.37 7.08 2.89
CA VAL A 76 2.86 5.72 2.86
C VAL A 76 2.69 5.22 4.28
N THR A 77 1.51 4.71 4.60
CA THR A 77 1.22 4.08 5.89
C THR A 77 0.70 2.68 5.62
N ILE A 78 1.42 1.68 6.10
CA ILE A 78 1.08 0.29 5.84
C ILE A 78 0.85 -0.45 7.14
N GLN A 79 -0.26 -1.18 7.20
CA GLN A 79 -0.52 -2.10 8.30
C GLN A 79 -0.21 -3.52 7.81
N PRO A 80 0.80 -4.18 8.39
CA PRO A 80 1.13 -5.54 7.99
C PRO A 80 0.14 -6.55 8.58
N GLU A 81 -0.17 -7.58 7.80
CA GLU A 81 -1.07 -8.65 8.22
C GLU A 81 -0.53 -10.00 7.78
N HIS A 82 -0.84 -11.03 8.56
CA HIS A 82 -0.43 -12.37 8.24
C HIS A 82 -1.51 -13.34 8.71
N GLN A 83 -2.09 -14.08 7.77
CA GLN A 83 -3.09 -15.11 8.05
C GLN A 83 -4.31 -14.62 8.83
N LYS A 84 -4.74 -13.40 8.56
CA LYS A 84 -5.97 -12.90 9.17
C LYS A 84 -7.18 -13.45 8.42
N ASP A 85 -8.23 -13.72 9.16
CA ASP A 85 -9.49 -14.22 8.61
C ASP A 85 -10.42 -13.09 8.20
N ASP A 86 -9.87 -11.95 7.86
CA ASP A 86 -10.66 -10.81 7.40
C ASP A 86 -11.06 -10.98 5.95
N PRO A 87 -12.18 -10.38 5.52
CA PRO A 87 -12.46 -10.28 4.10
C PRO A 87 -11.32 -9.57 3.40
N LYS A 88 -10.93 -10.08 2.25
CA LYS A 88 -9.79 -9.51 1.50
C LYS A 88 -10.26 -8.62 0.38
N ASP A 89 -11.30 -7.89 0.58
CA ASP A 89 -11.80 -6.94 -0.40
C ASP A 89 -10.87 -5.73 -0.48
N ILE A 90 -10.71 -5.20 -1.67
CA ILE A 90 -9.87 -4.04 -1.87
C ILE A 90 -10.47 -2.82 -1.16
N ILE A 91 -11.78 -2.72 -1.18
CA ILE A 91 -12.49 -1.62 -0.52
C ILE A 91 -13.37 -2.19 0.56
N VAL A 92 -13.07 -1.86 1.80
CA VAL A 92 -13.83 -2.37 2.94
C VAL A 92 -14.20 -1.20 3.84
N GLN A 93 -15.42 -1.23 4.33
CA GLN A 93 -15.91 -0.25 5.29
C GLN A 93 -15.52 -0.67 6.68
N ASP A 94 -14.83 0.17 7.38
CA ASP A 94 -14.45 -0.07 8.76
C ASP A 94 -15.49 0.48 9.73
#